data_ef8fb831a50b8a7b6be1bfe45dc9d23c
#
_entry.id   ef8fb831a50b8a7b6be1bfe45dc9d23c
#
_cell.length_a   1.000
_cell.length_b   1.000
_cell.length_c   1.000
_cell.angle_alpha   90.00
_cell.angle_beta   90.00
_cell.angle_gamma   90.00
#
_symmetry.space_group_name_H-M   'P 1'
#
loop_
_entity.id
_entity.type
_entity.pdbx_description
1 polymer ?
#
loop_
_entity_poly.entity_id
_entity_poly.type
_entity_poly.pdbx_seq_one_letter_code
_entity_poly.pdbx_strand_id
1 'polypeptide(L)'
;IHIDVDKCVDGCTACVDACNEENGLTGFGRPETDSQWIRKVKIQDNTTNKISTMPLMCQHCENPPCCDVCPTGASFKREDGIVMVNQHTCIGCRYCMMACPFKARSFVHETLTQQNTNAPRGKGCVESCNLCVNRIDHGAETTACEDACTKAGHNAITFGDLKDSSSKVSVVVSSNSPRRLRNDLNLQQKVFYSNI
;
A
#
# COMPACT_ATOMS: atom_id res chain seq x y z
N ILE A 1 -1.78 -5.04 -7.48
CA ILE A 1 -1.96 -3.65 -7.96
C ILE A 1 -0.97 -3.36 -9.06
N HIS A 2 -1.41 -2.61 -10.08
CA HIS A 2 -0.56 -1.97 -11.09
C HIS A 2 -0.72 -0.45 -10.98
N ILE A 3 0.38 0.28 -11.19
CA ILE A 3 0.43 1.74 -11.14
C ILE A 3 1.12 2.24 -12.42
N ASP A 4 0.39 3.01 -13.20
CA ASP A 4 0.92 3.72 -14.38
C ASP A 4 1.41 5.11 -13.95
N VAL A 5 2.73 5.27 -13.89
CA VAL A 5 3.36 6.46 -13.31
C VAL A 5 3.16 7.70 -14.19
N ASP A 6 3.09 7.54 -15.52
CA ASP A 6 2.84 8.66 -16.44
C ASP A 6 1.43 9.27 -16.28
N LYS A 7 0.47 8.48 -15.78
CA LYS A 7 -0.88 8.96 -15.46
C LYS A 7 -1.00 9.57 -14.07
N CYS A 8 0.05 9.48 -13.25
CA CYS A 8 0.04 9.97 -11.89
C CYS A 8 0.40 11.46 -11.85
N VAL A 9 -0.60 12.30 -11.68
CA VAL A 9 -0.43 13.77 -11.71
C VAL A 9 0.24 14.27 -10.44
N ASP A 10 1.20 15.18 -10.60
CA ASP A 10 1.81 15.87 -9.47
C ASP A 10 0.78 16.75 -8.72
N GLY A 11 0.87 16.79 -7.40
CA GLY A 11 -0.09 17.51 -6.54
C GLY A 11 -1.44 16.79 -6.33
N CYS A 12 -1.79 15.76 -7.11
CA CYS A 12 -3.01 15.00 -6.86
C CYS A 12 -2.85 14.12 -5.61
N THR A 13 -3.77 14.23 -4.66
CA THR A 13 -3.81 13.46 -3.40
C THR A 13 -4.95 12.46 -3.32
N ALA A 14 -5.79 12.35 -4.35
CA ALA A 14 -7.04 11.59 -4.34
C ALA A 14 -6.90 10.16 -3.78
N CYS A 15 -5.85 9.42 -4.16
CA CYS A 15 -5.61 8.06 -3.66
C CYS A 15 -5.19 8.04 -2.18
N VAL A 16 -4.49 9.07 -1.70
CA VAL A 16 -4.08 9.21 -0.29
C VAL A 16 -5.30 9.55 0.56
N ASP A 17 -6.08 10.53 0.13
CA ASP A 17 -7.26 11.01 0.86
C ASP A 17 -8.31 9.91 0.98
N ALA A 18 -8.58 9.19 -0.10
CA ALA A 18 -9.48 8.03 -0.09
C ALA A 18 -8.98 6.89 0.81
N CYS A 19 -7.67 6.64 0.85
CA CYS A 19 -7.09 5.65 1.76
C CYS A 19 -7.25 6.09 3.22
N ASN A 20 -7.04 7.37 3.50
CA ASN A 20 -7.19 7.94 4.84
C ASN A 20 -8.64 7.86 5.32
N GLU A 21 -9.60 8.22 4.46
CA GLU A 21 -11.03 8.13 4.76
C GLU A 21 -11.47 6.68 5.00
N GLU A 22 -11.16 5.78 4.07
CA GLU A 22 -11.54 4.36 4.15
C GLU A 22 -11.04 3.69 5.43
N ASN A 23 -9.81 3.99 5.82
CA ASN A 23 -9.13 3.32 6.93
C ASN A 23 -9.06 4.16 8.21
N GLY A 24 -9.72 5.32 8.25
CA GLY A 24 -9.74 6.20 9.42
C GLY A 24 -8.35 6.72 9.82
N LEU A 25 -7.50 7.04 8.84
CA LEU A 25 -6.14 7.54 9.08
C LEU A 25 -6.17 9.04 9.39
N THR A 26 -6.52 9.39 10.62
CA THR A 26 -6.49 10.77 11.07
C THR A 26 -5.05 11.18 11.39
N GLY A 27 -4.58 12.25 10.79
CA GLY A 27 -3.29 12.85 11.10
C GLY A 27 -3.38 13.82 12.29
N PHE A 28 -2.25 13.98 12.98
CA PHE A 28 -2.09 14.90 14.12
C PHE A 28 -1.22 16.12 13.73
N GLY A 29 -1.02 16.36 12.44
CA GLY A 29 -0.17 17.43 11.94
C GLY A 29 1.33 17.15 12.06
N ARG A 30 1.72 15.88 12.15
CA ARG A 30 3.10 15.42 12.28
C ARG A 30 3.48 14.51 11.10
N PRO A 31 3.80 15.09 9.93
CA PRO A 31 3.98 14.32 8.68
C PRO A 31 5.06 13.24 8.75
N GLU A 32 6.02 13.36 9.67
CA GLU A 32 7.09 12.37 9.84
C GLU A 32 6.67 11.15 10.67
N THR A 33 5.67 11.29 11.55
CA THR A 33 5.26 10.25 12.50
C THR A 33 3.81 9.82 12.37
N ASP A 34 2.97 10.62 11.72
CA ASP A 34 1.60 10.26 11.44
C ASP A 34 1.53 9.08 10.47
N SER A 35 0.51 8.27 10.62
CA SER A 35 0.33 7.06 9.82
C SER A 35 0.08 7.40 8.35
N GLN A 36 0.91 6.86 7.48
CA GLN A 36 0.81 7.03 6.03
C GLN A 36 0.83 5.65 5.35
N TRP A 37 -0.33 5.17 4.95
CA TRP A 37 -0.39 3.89 4.22
C TRP A 37 -0.07 4.05 2.74
N ILE A 38 -0.37 5.21 2.17
CA ILE A 38 0.07 5.64 0.84
C ILE A 38 0.83 6.95 0.98
N ARG A 39 2.00 7.04 0.37
CA ARG A 39 2.81 8.26 0.28
C ARG A 39 3.01 8.62 -1.17
N LYS A 40 2.80 9.86 -1.54
CA LYS A 40 3.20 10.36 -2.86
C LYS A 40 4.68 10.75 -2.81
N VAL A 41 5.48 10.16 -3.67
CA VAL A 41 6.91 10.43 -3.77
C VAL A 41 7.24 10.98 -5.16
N LYS A 42 8.17 11.93 -5.20
CA LYS A 42 8.78 12.42 -6.44
C LYS A 42 10.10 11.72 -6.65
N ILE A 43 10.29 11.17 -7.82
CA ILE A 43 11.53 10.52 -8.25
C ILE A 43 12.09 11.32 -9.41
N GLN A 44 13.37 11.64 -9.35
CA GLN A 44 14.10 12.24 -10.45
C GLN A 44 15.05 11.20 -11.05
N ASP A 45 14.96 10.98 -12.34
CA ASP A 45 15.96 10.26 -13.09
C ASP A 45 17.17 11.16 -13.32
N ASN A 46 18.30 10.77 -12.76
CA ASN A 46 19.53 11.57 -12.85
C ASN A 46 20.12 11.65 -14.27
N THR A 47 19.69 10.74 -15.18
CA THR A 47 20.19 10.71 -16.55
C THR A 47 19.36 11.62 -17.46
N THR A 48 18.04 11.56 -17.33
CA THR A 48 17.11 12.30 -18.19
C THR A 48 16.56 13.57 -17.54
N ASN A 49 16.82 13.79 -16.24
CA ASN A 49 16.20 14.81 -15.41
C ASN A 49 14.66 14.76 -15.36
N LYS A 50 14.05 13.67 -15.85
CA LYS A 50 12.61 13.46 -15.76
C LYS A 50 12.20 13.35 -14.29
N ILE A 51 11.22 14.14 -13.88
CA ILE A 51 10.59 14.03 -12.56
C ILE A 51 9.29 13.28 -12.73
N SER A 52 9.13 12.19 -12.00
CA SER A 52 7.91 11.38 -11.95
C SER A 52 7.36 11.36 -10.54
N THR A 53 6.05 11.44 -10.41
CA THR A 53 5.35 11.33 -9.12
C THR A 53 4.60 10.01 -9.08
N MET A 54 4.72 9.27 -7.97
CA MET A 54 4.00 8.01 -7.83
C MET A 54 3.55 7.75 -6.38
N PRO A 55 2.46 6.99 -6.18
CA PRO A 55 2.09 6.50 -4.87
C PRO A 55 3.00 5.34 -4.46
N LEU A 56 3.47 5.37 -3.22
CA LEU A 56 4.26 4.32 -2.59
C LEU A 56 3.48 3.77 -1.40
N MET A 57 3.26 2.46 -1.39
CA MET A 57 2.48 1.74 -0.38
C MET A 57 3.12 0.41 -0.03
N CYS A 58 2.49 -0.39 0.82
CA CYS A 58 2.92 -1.76 1.03
C CYS A 58 2.94 -2.51 -0.30
N GLN A 59 4.04 -3.23 -0.55
CA GLN A 59 4.25 -3.94 -1.81
C GLN A 59 3.64 -5.35 -1.82
N HIS A 60 3.03 -5.78 -0.72
CA HIS A 60 2.43 -7.10 -0.55
C HIS A 60 3.33 -8.21 -1.12
N CYS A 61 4.56 -8.26 -0.61
CA CYS A 61 5.60 -9.17 -1.07
C CYS A 61 5.17 -10.63 -0.92
N GLU A 62 5.57 -11.50 -1.86
CA GLU A 62 5.39 -12.94 -1.71
C GLU A 62 6.26 -13.47 -0.57
N ASN A 63 7.50 -12.97 -0.47
CA ASN A 63 8.45 -13.27 0.59
C ASN A 63 8.56 -12.04 1.51
N PRO A 64 7.63 -11.81 2.45
CA PRO A 64 7.55 -10.55 3.19
C PRO A 64 8.47 -10.56 4.42
N PRO A 65 9.64 -9.89 4.40
CA PRO A 65 10.58 -9.89 5.52
C PRO A 65 9.98 -9.32 6.80
N CYS A 66 8.95 -8.49 6.66
CA CYS A 66 8.22 -7.96 7.79
C CYS A 66 7.36 -9.00 8.53
N CYS A 67 7.03 -10.13 7.89
CA CYS A 67 6.39 -11.26 8.56
C CYS A 67 7.42 -12.14 9.25
N ASP A 68 8.57 -12.37 8.59
CA ASP A 68 9.64 -13.24 9.10
C ASP A 68 10.21 -12.75 10.43
N VAL A 69 10.33 -11.43 10.60
CA VAL A 69 10.88 -10.83 11.83
C VAL A 69 9.84 -10.62 12.94
N CYS A 70 8.57 -10.98 12.72
CA CYS A 70 7.54 -10.71 13.71
C CYS A 70 7.51 -11.76 14.82
N PRO A 71 7.90 -11.42 16.07
CA PRO A 71 8.03 -12.41 17.14
C PRO A 71 6.70 -12.99 17.60
N THR A 72 5.58 -12.30 17.35
CA THR A 72 4.25 -12.73 17.77
C THR A 72 3.41 -13.28 16.61
N GLY A 73 3.95 -13.29 15.38
CA GLY A 73 3.17 -13.63 14.19
C GLY A 73 2.07 -12.61 13.84
N ALA A 74 2.04 -11.46 14.50
CA ALA A 74 1.06 -10.41 14.23
C ALA A 74 1.13 -9.89 12.78
N SER A 75 2.32 -9.85 12.21
CA SER A 75 2.52 -9.56 10.79
C SER A 75 2.48 -10.88 10.03
N PHE A 76 1.55 -11.02 9.11
CA PHE A 76 1.30 -12.26 8.38
C PHE A 76 0.87 -12.00 6.95
N LYS A 77 0.97 -13.02 6.11
CA LYS A 77 0.45 -13.04 4.74
C LYS A 77 -0.75 -13.99 4.69
N ARG A 78 -1.88 -13.50 4.16
CA ARG A 78 -3.09 -14.30 3.90
C ARG A 78 -2.86 -15.25 2.70
N GLU A 79 -3.73 -16.23 2.54
CA GLU A 79 -3.69 -17.17 1.40
C GLU A 79 -3.89 -16.47 0.05
N ASP A 80 -4.63 -15.37 0.02
CA ASP A 80 -4.81 -14.51 -1.16
C ASP A 80 -3.58 -13.62 -1.46
N GLY A 81 -2.56 -13.65 -0.60
CA GLY A 81 -1.31 -12.90 -0.75
C GLY A 81 -1.32 -11.51 -0.13
N ILE A 82 -2.41 -11.10 0.52
CA ILE A 82 -2.48 -9.82 1.23
C ILE A 82 -1.63 -9.89 2.50
N VAL A 83 -0.68 -8.97 2.66
CA VAL A 83 0.15 -8.85 3.86
C VAL A 83 -0.53 -7.91 4.85
N MET A 84 -0.76 -8.39 6.06
CA MET A 84 -1.52 -7.70 7.09
C MET A 84 -0.80 -7.64 8.43
N VAL A 85 -1.36 -6.88 9.35
CA VAL A 85 -0.98 -6.86 10.77
C VAL A 85 -2.22 -7.10 11.61
N ASN A 86 -2.20 -8.15 12.43
CA ASN A 86 -3.20 -8.35 13.47
C ASN A 86 -2.86 -7.45 14.67
N GLN A 87 -3.68 -6.45 14.89
CA GLN A 87 -3.43 -5.44 15.93
C GLN A 87 -3.64 -5.99 17.36
N HIS A 88 -4.42 -7.05 17.54
CA HIS A 88 -4.63 -7.67 18.85
C HIS A 88 -3.41 -8.47 19.34
N THR A 89 -2.58 -8.97 18.43
CA THR A 89 -1.37 -9.72 18.75
C THR A 89 -0.09 -8.90 18.57
N CYS A 90 -0.19 -7.69 17.99
CA CYS A 90 0.94 -6.80 17.79
C CYS A 90 1.41 -6.19 19.11
N ILE A 91 2.67 -6.40 19.47
CA ILE A 91 3.30 -5.83 20.70
C ILE A 91 4.06 -4.52 20.44
N GLY A 92 4.04 -4.00 19.21
CA GLY A 92 4.65 -2.72 18.89
C GLY A 92 6.19 -2.70 18.86
N CYS A 93 6.86 -3.84 18.75
CA CYS A 93 8.33 -3.91 18.76
C CYS A 93 9.00 -3.24 17.54
N ARG A 94 8.24 -2.96 16.46
CA ARG A 94 8.64 -2.26 15.23
C ARG A 94 9.70 -2.97 14.38
N TYR A 95 10.07 -4.20 14.66
CA TYR A 95 11.02 -4.96 13.82
C TYR A 95 10.57 -5.03 12.37
N CYS A 96 9.27 -5.20 12.12
CA CYS A 96 8.70 -5.21 10.77
C CYS A 96 8.81 -3.85 10.04
N MET A 97 8.91 -2.73 10.76
CA MET A 97 9.19 -1.42 10.16
C MET A 97 10.64 -1.32 9.71
N MET A 98 11.58 -1.86 10.49
CA MET A 98 13.02 -1.89 10.16
C MET A 98 13.30 -2.85 9.01
N ALA A 99 12.63 -4.00 8.99
CA ALA A 99 12.81 -5.02 7.96
C ALA A 99 12.21 -4.62 6.60
N CYS A 100 11.25 -3.69 6.56
CA CYS A 100 10.61 -3.29 5.32
C CYS A 100 11.50 -2.36 4.48
N PRO A 101 12.03 -2.80 3.31
CA PRO A 101 12.90 -1.97 2.48
C PRO A 101 12.17 -0.80 1.82
N PHE A 102 10.84 -0.86 1.78
CA PHE A 102 9.97 0.17 1.20
C PHE A 102 9.51 1.22 2.20
N LYS A 103 9.85 1.05 3.51
CA LYS A 103 9.36 1.92 4.59
C LYS A 103 7.83 2.09 4.57
N ALA A 104 7.12 1.02 4.25
CA ALA A 104 5.67 1.03 4.02
C ALA A 104 4.85 0.72 5.28
N ARG A 105 5.46 0.79 6.45
CA ARG A 105 4.79 0.55 7.73
C ARG A 105 4.84 1.79 8.60
N SER A 106 3.71 2.09 9.24
CA SER A 106 3.54 3.18 10.18
C SER A 106 3.30 2.62 11.58
N PHE A 107 3.45 3.46 12.59
CA PHE A 107 3.22 3.11 13.98
C PHE A 107 2.22 4.08 14.60
N VAL A 108 1.24 3.55 15.32
CA VAL A 108 0.21 4.36 15.99
C VAL A 108 0.70 4.80 17.36
N HIS A 109 1.09 6.06 17.47
CA HIS A 109 1.62 6.64 18.72
C HIS A 109 0.52 7.10 19.67
N GLU A 110 -0.62 7.53 19.14
CA GLU A 110 -1.68 8.19 19.88
C GLU A 110 -2.88 7.30 20.15
N THR A 111 -3.62 7.62 21.18
CA THR A 111 -4.95 7.04 21.38
C THR A 111 -5.91 7.63 20.36
N LEU A 112 -6.57 6.76 19.62
CA LEU A 112 -7.54 7.13 18.59
C LEU A 112 -8.95 7.09 19.19
N THR A 113 -9.63 8.22 19.19
CA THR A 113 -10.98 8.35 19.79
C THR A 113 -12.11 8.15 18.77
N GLN A 114 -11.83 8.41 17.50
CA GLN A 114 -12.79 8.21 16.41
C GLN A 114 -12.34 7.00 15.58
N GLN A 115 -12.89 5.85 15.89
CA GLN A 115 -12.56 4.59 15.23
C GLN A 115 -13.52 4.35 14.06
N ASN A 116 -12.96 3.96 12.91
CA ASN A 116 -13.75 3.35 11.87
C ASN A 116 -14.01 1.88 12.25
N THR A 117 -15.27 1.50 12.41
CA THR A 117 -15.66 0.13 12.80
C THR A 117 -15.17 -0.91 11.82
N ASN A 118 -15.05 -0.56 10.54
CA ASN A 118 -14.60 -1.45 9.49
C ASN A 118 -13.07 -1.56 9.40
N ALA A 119 -12.34 -0.61 9.99
CA ALA A 119 -10.88 -0.57 9.99
C ALA A 119 -10.38 -0.12 11.38
N PRO A 120 -10.56 -0.94 12.44
CA PRO A 120 -10.14 -0.58 13.78
C PRO A 120 -8.62 -0.44 13.83
N ARG A 121 -8.15 0.59 14.55
CA ARG A 121 -6.73 0.90 14.69
C ARG A 121 -6.35 0.96 16.17
N GLY A 122 -5.15 0.47 16.51
CA GLY A 122 -4.71 0.34 17.90
C GLY A 122 -3.46 1.17 18.23
N LYS A 123 -3.52 1.97 19.31
CA LYS A 123 -2.32 2.61 19.88
C LYS A 123 -1.26 1.56 20.22
N GLY A 124 -0.01 1.84 19.86
CA GLY A 124 1.10 0.93 20.10
C GLY A 124 1.25 -0.19 19.08
N CYS A 125 0.42 -0.23 18.04
CA CYS A 125 0.50 -1.20 16.97
C CYS A 125 1.14 -0.65 15.71
N VAL A 126 1.72 -1.54 14.92
CA VAL A 126 2.18 -1.24 13.56
C VAL A 126 1.02 -1.46 12.58
N GLU A 127 0.97 -0.64 11.56
CA GLU A 127 -0.04 -0.73 10.50
C GLU A 127 0.56 -0.45 9.12
N SER A 128 -0.14 -0.82 8.07
CA SER A 128 0.24 -0.56 6.67
C SER A 128 -0.97 -0.76 5.77
N CYS A 129 -0.86 -0.34 4.52
CA CYS A 129 -1.87 -0.67 3.50
C CYS A 129 -2.20 -2.17 3.55
N ASN A 130 -3.48 -2.49 3.61
CA ASN A 130 -4.06 -3.83 3.66
C ASN A 130 -4.89 -4.16 2.41
N LEU A 131 -4.73 -3.39 1.32
CA LEU A 131 -5.52 -3.49 0.08
C LEU A 131 -7.03 -3.34 0.30
N CYS A 132 -7.45 -2.52 1.26
CA CYS A 132 -8.86 -2.36 1.63
C CYS A 132 -9.55 -3.70 1.90
N VAL A 133 -8.88 -4.59 2.64
CA VAL A 133 -9.31 -5.98 2.87
C VAL A 133 -10.77 -6.09 3.31
N ASN A 134 -11.24 -5.13 4.12
CA ASN A 134 -12.64 -5.11 4.54
C ASN A 134 -13.60 -4.97 3.36
N ARG A 135 -13.28 -4.12 2.38
CA ARG A 135 -14.08 -3.99 1.14
C ARG A 135 -14.03 -5.27 0.31
N ILE A 136 -12.84 -5.84 0.15
CA ILE A 136 -12.63 -7.05 -0.66
C ILE A 136 -13.36 -8.24 -0.06
N ASP A 137 -13.28 -8.42 1.26
CA ASP A 137 -13.98 -9.51 1.97
C ASP A 137 -15.51 -9.37 1.91
N HIS A 138 -16.04 -8.17 1.63
CA HIS A 138 -17.47 -7.91 1.36
C HIS A 138 -17.82 -7.90 -0.13
N GLY A 139 -16.94 -8.39 -0.99
CA GLY A 139 -17.19 -8.58 -2.42
C GLY A 139 -16.94 -7.36 -3.31
N ALA A 140 -16.25 -6.33 -2.82
CA ALA A 140 -15.83 -5.25 -3.70
C ALA A 140 -14.69 -5.70 -4.62
N GLU A 141 -14.76 -5.29 -5.88
CA GLU A 141 -13.75 -5.62 -6.91
C GLU A 141 -12.63 -4.57 -7.00
N THR A 142 -12.76 -3.47 -6.24
CA THR A 142 -11.85 -2.31 -6.32
C THR A 142 -11.41 -1.83 -4.94
N THR A 143 -10.28 -1.17 -4.89
CA THR A 143 -9.78 -0.50 -3.69
C THR A 143 -10.20 0.98 -3.66
N ALA A 144 -10.27 1.59 -2.47
CA ALA A 144 -10.63 3.00 -2.33
C ALA A 144 -9.72 3.94 -3.13
N CYS A 145 -8.41 3.63 -3.18
CA CYS A 145 -7.45 4.43 -3.93
C CYS A 145 -7.62 4.29 -5.46
N GLU A 146 -8.03 3.13 -5.97
CA GLU A 146 -8.36 2.95 -7.39
C GLU A 146 -9.62 3.73 -7.75
N ASP A 147 -10.69 3.57 -6.96
CA ASP A 147 -11.94 4.30 -7.18
C ASP A 147 -11.73 5.82 -7.24
N ALA A 148 -10.97 6.35 -6.27
CA ALA A 148 -10.69 7.78 -6.21
C ALA A 148 -9.81 8.25 -7.39
N CYS A 149 -8.84 7.44 -7.81
CA CYS A 149 -8.01 7.74 -8.96
C CYS A 149 -8.82 7.76 -10.26
N THR A 150 -9.77 6.83 -10.39
CA THR A 150 -10.71 6.77 -11.53
C THR A 150 -11.67 7.95 -11.53
N LYS A 151 -12.26 8.29 -10.38
CA LYS A 151 -13.14 9.47 -10.22
C LYS A 151 -12.42 10.79 -10.53
N ALA A 152 -11.12 10.87 -10.22
CA ALA A 152 -10.28 12.02 -10.57
C ALA A 152 -9.89 12.05 -12.06
N GLY A 153 -10.29 11.06 -12.86
CA GLY A 153 -10.02 10.98 -14.31
C GLY A 153 -8.63 10.48 -14.69
N HIS A 154 -7.80 10.06 -13.72
CA HIS A 154 -6.42 9.70 -14.01
C HIS A 154 -6.24 8.23 -14.41
N ASN A 155 -7.02 7.30 -13.84
CA ASN A 155 -6.94 5.87 -14.11
C ASN A 155 -5.50 5.32 -14.02
N ALA A 156 -4.73 5.82 -13.05
CA ALA A 156 -3.34 5.44 -12.85
C ALA A 156 -3.18 4.15 -12.03
N ILE A 157 -4.18 3.79 -11.24
CA ILE A 157 -4.14 2.64 -10.34
C ILE A 157 -5.12 1.58 -10.85
N THR A 158 -4.67 0.33 -10.93
CA THR A 158 -5.50 -0.84 -11.28
C THR A 158 -5.29 -1.94 -10.25
N PHE A 159 -6.38 -2.41 -9.65
CA PHE A 159 -6.40 -3.53 -8.70
C PHE A 159 -7.02 -4.77 -9.35
N GLY A 160 -6.77 -5.94 -8.79
CA GLY A 160 -7.40 -7.21 -9.16
C GLY A 160 -6.57 -8.40 -8.76
N ASP A 161 -7.08 -9.59 -9.03
CA ASP A 161 -6.39 -10.85 -8.77
C ASP A 161 -5.42 -11.17 -9.92
N LEU A 162 -4.16 -11.38 -9.59
CA LEU A 162 -3.12 -11.80 -10.55
C LEU A 162 -3.25 -13.27 -10.98
N LYS A 163 -3.99 -14.08 -10.21
CA LYS A 163 -4.25 -15.48 -10.56
C LYS A 163 -5.39 -15.62 -11.57
N ASP A 164 -6.28 -14.64 -11.61
CA ASP A 164 -7.34 -14.57 -12.61
C ASP A 164 -6.79 -13.89 -13.88
N SER A 165 -6.61 -14.68 -14.95
CA SER A 165 -6.11 -14.19 -16.23
C SER A 165 -7.04 -13.17 -16.89
N SER A 166 -8.32 -13.14 -16.52
CA SER A 166 -9.31 -12.20 -17.04
C SER A 166 -9.34 -10.88 -16.28
N SER A 167 -8.72 -10.79 -15.12
CA SER A 167 -8.70 -9.58 -14.30
C SER A 167 -7.94 -8.44 -15.00
N LYS A 168 -8.41 -7.21 -14.83
CA LYS A 168 -7.79 -6.01 -15.43
C LYS A 168 -6.30 -5.91 -15.12
N VAL A 169 -5.89 -6.20 -13.87
CA VAL A 169 -4.49 -6.12 -13.47
C VAL A 169 -3.65 -7.19 -14.13
N SER A 170 -4.16 -8.42 -14.29
CA SER A 170 -3.46 -9.52 -14.93
C SER A 170 -3.18 -9.20 -16.41
N VAL A 171 -4.19 -8.69 -17.12
CA VAL A 171 -4.07 -8.25 -18.52
C VAL A 171 -3.02 -7.14 -18.66
N VAL A 172 -3.07 -6.11 -17.82
CA VAL A 172 -2.13 -4.98 -17.87
C VAL A 172 -0.71 -5.42 -17.55
N VAL A 173 -0.52 -6.28 -16.55
CA VAL A 173 0.81 -6.79 -16.17
C VAL A 173 1.41 -7.65 -17.27
N SER A 174 0.59 -8.45 -17.95
CA SER A 174 1.06 -9.31 -19.05
C SER A 174 1.43 -8.51 -20.29
N SER A 175 0.69 -7.44 -20.60
CA SER A 175 0.89 -6.65 -21.83
C SER A 175 2.01 -5.61 -21.72
N ASN A 176 2.19 -4.99 -20.54
CA ASN A 176 3.06 -3.82 -20.39
C ASN A 176 4.43 -4.14 -19.76
N SER A 177 4.68 -5.39 -19.36
CA SER A 177 5.91 -5.81 -18.69
C SER A 177 6.37 -4.82 -17.58
N PRO A 178 5.50 -4.47 -16.64
CA PRO A 178 5.81 -3.46 -15.64
C PRO A 178 6.90 -3.93 -14.68
N ARG A 179 7.56 -2.99 -14.02
CA ARG A 179 8.66 -3.26 -13.10
C ARG A 179 8.18 -3.39 -11.66
N ARG A 180 8.90 -4.16 -10.86
CA ARG A 180 8.81 -4.17 -9.39
C ARG A 180 9.90 -3.28 -8.82
N LEU A 181 9.58 -2.55 -7.77
CA LEU A 181 10.58 -1.77 -7.04
C LEU A 181 11.55 -2.71 -6.33
N ARG A 182 12.86 -2.38 -6.34
CA ARG A 182 13.88 -3.18 -5.66
C ARG A 182 13.80 -4.68 -6.00
N ASN A 183 13.69 -4.99 -7.28
CA ASN A 183 13.65 -6.37 -7.76
C ASN A 183 14.93 -7.15 -7.39
N ASP A 184 16.01 -6.42 -7.11
CA ASP A 184 17.29 -6.94 -6.58
C ASP A 184 17.14 -7.72 -5.27
N LEU A 185 16.14 -7.41 -4.45
CA LEU A 185 15.89 -8.06 -3.16
C LEU A 185 15.12 -9.39 -3.27
N ASN A 186 14.64 -9.77 -4.45
CA ASN A 186 13.87 -10.99 -4.72
C ASN A 186 12.67 -11.22 -3.78
N LEU A 187 12.00 -10.16 -3.35
CA LEU A 187 10.84 -10.23 -2.45
C LEU A 187 9.53 -10.54 -3.18
N GLN A 188 9.58 -10.60 -4.52
CA GLN A 188 8.43 -10.87 -5.39
C GLN A 188 7.20 -10.00 -5.06
N GLN A 189 7.39 -8.71 -5.08
CA GLN A 189 6.36 -7.71 -4.80
C GLN A 189 5.14 -7.89 -5.72
N LYS A 190 3.95 -7.61 -5.19
CA LYS A 190 2.67 -7.69 -5.93
C LYS A 190 2.15 -6.31 -6.37
N VAL A 191 2.94 -5.26 -6.16
CA VAL A 191 2.70 -3.93 -6.74
C VAL A 191 3.68 -3.71 -7.87
N PHE A 192 3.14 -3.36 -9.03
CA PHE A 192 3.86 -3.19 -10.28
C PHE A 192 3.76 -1.74 -10.73
N TYR A 193 4.82 -1.26 -11.37
CA TYR A 193 4.92 0.11 -11.85
C TYR A 193 5.31 0.11 -13.32
N SER A 194 4.58 0.84 -14.15
CA SER A 194 4.95 1.15 -15.54
C SER A 194 5.46 2.57 -15.65
N ASN A 195 6.33 2.82 -16.63
CA ASN A 195 6.81 4.14 -17.01
C ASN A 195 7.68 4.83 -15.94
N ILE A 196 8.44 4.01 -15.15
CA ILE A 196 9.46 4.49 -14.20
C ILE A 196 10.87 4.26 -14.74
#